data_bf8b4c425d631a8949d50982b42388ab
#
_entry.id   bf8b4c425d631a8949d50982b42388ab
#
_cell.length_a   1.000
_cell.length_b   1.000
_cell.length_c   1.000
_cell.angle_alpha   90.00
_cell.angle_beta   90.00
_cell.angle_gamma   90.00
#
_symmetry.space_group_name_H-M   'P 1'
#
loop_
_entity.id
_entity.type
_entity.pdbx_description
1 polymer ?
#
loop_
_entity_poly.entity_id
_entity_poly.type
_entity_poly.pdbx_seq_one_letter_code
_entity_poly.pdbx_strand_id
1 'polypeptide(L)'
;MAKPHIVIISPYLANANNGNWQTARRWSHFLKSDYKVSLASEWDGREYDVMIALHARRSATSIAAFSAAFPARPLIVVLTGTDLYRDIVSDESAKYSLKVATQLIVLQAAGLQMLDKSLRNKTQVIYQSAPVLKPYKRNPDKESRYFDVIMIGHMRDEKDPVTFMRAAALLKSSSIRVVHIGHALEPALGEFAKKTQQQCPHYQWLGNVEHAATRQRLKRSQLMVIASKMEGGANVIIEAISSGVPVLASDISGNRGMLGENYAGYFPVGDSIKLAELIERAVSDKAFYRRLQQQCAARAELFLPELEQKALLNVVATSITKN
;
A
#
# COMPACT_ATOMS: atom_id res chain seq x y z
N MET A 1 34.74 -0.96 13.47
CA MET A 1 33.92 0.24 13.79
C MET A 1 32.55 -0.20 14.25
N ALA A 2 31.92 0.52 15.18
CA ALA A 2 30.55 0.24 15.58
C ALA A 2 29.60 0.53 14.39
N LYS A 3 28.55 -0.29 14.23
CA LYS A 3 27.53 -0.05 13.18
C LYS A 3 26.77 1.24 13.48
N PRO A 4 26.55 2.13 12.49
CA PRO A 4 25.70 3.31 12.69
C PRO A 4 24.30 2.92 13.18
N HIS A 5 23.72 3.75 14.03
CA HIS A 5 22.44 3.50 14.66
C HIS A 5 21.33 4.29 13.98
N ILE A 6 20.36 3.59 13.39
CA ILE A 6 19.21 4.16 12.71
C ILE A 6 17.96 4.03 13.60
N VAL A 7 17.18 5.10 13.72
CA VAL A 7 15.82 5.01 14.23
C VAL A 7 14.82 5.09 13.08
N ILE A 8 13.86 4.18 13.05
CA ILE A 8 12.69 4.26 12.15
C ILE A 8 11.49 4.68 12.98
N ILE A 9 10.95 5.86 12.68
CA ILE A 9 9.73 6.37 13.29
C ILE A 9 8.54 5.95 12.43
N SER A 10 7.60 5.24 13.04
CA SER A 10 6.34 4.84 12.40
C SER A 10 5.16 5.26 13.27
N PRO A 11 4.21 6.05 12.76
CA PRO A 11 3.06 6.53 13.54
C PRO A 11 2.18 5.40 14.07
N TYR A 12 2.42 4.18 13.62
CA TYR A 12 1.74 2.96 14.05
C TYR A 12 2.73 1.82 14.22
N LEU A 13 2.57 1.06 15.30
CA LEU A 13 3.33 -0.15 15.59
C LEU A 13 2.47 -1.41 15.39
N ALA A 14 2.92 -2.55 15.91
CA ALA A 14 2.37 -3.88 15.65
C ALA A 14 0.84 -4.00 15.81
N ASN A 15 0.27 -3.30 16.79
CA ASN A 15 -1.16 -3.38 17.13
C ASN A 15 -2.08 -2.85 16.01
N ALA A 16 -1.57 -1.97 15.15
CA ALA A 16 -2.38 -1.36 14.09
C ALA A 16 -2.45 -2.21 12.81
N ASN A 17 -1.52 -3.16 12.62
CA ASN A 17 -1.41 -4.04 11.44
C ASN A 17 -1.68 -3.33 10.10
N ASN A 18 -1.14 -2.14 9.91
CA ASN A 18 -1.35 -1.30 8.73
C ASN A 18 -0.10 -1.20 7.84
N GLY A 19 -0.22 -0.52 6.69
CA GLY A 19 0.85 -0.39 5.70
C GLY A 19 2.13 0.24 6.24
N ASN A 20 2.05 1.25 7.13
CA ASN A 20 3.22 1.89 7.72
C ASN A 20 4.00 0.91 8.63
N TRP A 21 3.30 0.14 9.46
CA TRP A 21 3.93 -0.88 10.27
C TRP A 21 4.61 -1.96 9.42
N GLN A 22 3.94 -2.46 8.39
CA GLN A 22 4.52 -3.47 7.49
C GLN A 22 5.80 -2.94 6.81
N THR A 23 5.81 -1.68 6.40
CA THR A 23 6.99 -1.01 5.83
C THR A 23 8.10 -0.87 6.87
N ALA A 24 7.81 -0.31 8.04
CA ALA A 24 8.80 -0.11 9.10
C ALA A 24 9.46 -1.44 9.53
N ARG A 25 8.65 -2.49 9.73
CA ARG A 25 9.12 -3.83 10.08
C ARG A 25 10.02 -4.41 8.99
N ARG A 26 9.62 -4.33 7.73
CA ARG A 26 10.38 -4.86 6.59
C ARG A 26 11.71 -4.11 6.43
N TRP A 27 11.68 -2.78 6.48
CA TRP A 27 12.88 -1.96 6.37
C TRP A 27 13.84 -2.15 7.55
N SER A 28 13.32 -2.31 8.76
CA SER A 28 14.16 -2.70 9.91
C SER A 28 14.88 -4.02 9.65
N HIS A 29 14.20 -5.00 9.04
CA HIS A 29 14.83 -6.28 8.69
C HIS A 29 15.91 -6.10 7.61
N PHE A 30 15.66 -5.33 6.57
CA PHE A 30 16.61 -5.08 5.48
C PHE A 30 17.89 -4.35 5.95
N LEU A 31 17.75 -3.46 6.93
CA LEU A 31 18.88 -2.64 7.40
C LEU A 31 19.74 -3.33 8.47
N LYS A 32 19.24 -4.37 9.15
CA LYS A 32 19.94 -5.01 10.30
C LYS A 32 21.28 -5.65 9.96
N SER A 33 21.53 -6.03 8.71
CA SER A 33 22.82 -6.56 8.28
C SER A 33 23.95 -5.53 8.48
N ASP A 34 23.68 -4.26 8.16
CA ASP A 34 24.69 -3.20 8.06
C ASP A 34 24.61 -2.17 9.19
N TYR A 35 23.44 -2.04 9.82
CA TYR A 35 23.10 -1.00 10.79
C TYR A 35 22.52 -1.59 12.08
N LYS A 36 22.68 -0.85 13.19
CA LYS A 36 21.84 -1.04 14.38
C LYS A 36 20.51 -0.32 14.13
N VAL A 37 19.36 -0.98 14.33
CA VAL A 37 18.05 -0.42 14.00
C VAL A 37 17.11 -0.45 15.19
N SER A 38 16.55 0.70 15.53
CA SER A 38 15.46 0.87 16.50
C SER A 38 14.16 1.21 15.78
N LEU A 39 13.05 0.67 16.25
CA LEU A 39 11.68 1.01 15.80
C LEU A 39 10.97 1.72 16.94
N ALA A 40 10.36 2.88 16.66
CA ALA A 40 9.60 3.64 17.64
C ALA A 40 8.37 4.31 16.99
N SER A 41 7.35 4.63 17.78
CA SER A 41 6.24 5.48 17.35
C SER A 41 6.61 6.95 17.35
N GLU A 42 7.48 7.33 18.27
CA GLU A 42 7.98 8.69 18.47
C GLU A 42 9.45 8.67 18.81
N TRP A 43 10.15 9.77 18.53
CA TRP A 43 11.54 9.92 18.90
C TRP A 43 11.69 10.11 20.41
N ASP A 44 12.61 9.39 21.01
CA ASP A 44 12.83 9.27 22.46
C ASP A 44 13.90 10.23 23.01
N GLY A 45 14.37 11.19 22.21
CA GLY A 45 15.39 12.17 22.58
C GLY A 45 16.84 11.64 22.50
N ARG A 46 17.05 10.35 22.19
CA ARG A 46 18.39 9.78 22.07
C ARG A 46 19.07 10.18 20.77
N GLU A 47 20.39 10.10 20.80
CA GLU A 47 21.22 10.30 19.61
C GLU A 47 21.13 9.08 18.68
N TYR A 48 20.88 9.34 17.41
CA TYR A 48 20.90 8.37 16.31
C TYR A 48 21.71 8.96 15.16
N ASP A 49 22.36 8.09 14.39
CA ASP A 49 23.12 8.54 13.20
C ASP A 49 22.20 8.90 12.04
N VAL A 50 21.03 8.28 11.95
CA VAL A 50 20.01 8.55 10.91
C VAL A 50 18.62 8.39 11.50
N MET A 51 17.70 9.28 11.14
CA MET A 51 16.27 9.07 11.33
C MET A 51 15.59 8.78 10.01
N ILE A 52 14.77 7.71 9.97
CA ILE A 52 13.81 7.43 8.88
C ILE A 52 12.42 7.60 9.46
N ALA A 53 11.64 8.59 8.99
CA ALA A 53 10.30 8.87 9.50
C ALA A 53 9.23 8.58 8.43
N LEU A 54 8.29 7.69 8.74
CA LEU A 54 7.17 7.36 7.86
C LEU A 54 6.01 8.32 8.12
N HIS A 55 5.50 8.93 7.04
CA HIS A 55 4.36 9.85 7.04
C HIS A 55 4.69 11.27 7.57
N ALA A 56 4.86 12.21 6.66
CA ALA A 56 5.33 13.57 6.94
C ALA A 56 4.55 14.32 8.05
N ARG A 57 3.21 14.22 8.08
CA ARG A 57 2.38 14.87 9.09
C ARG A 57 2.35 14.14 10.42
N ARG A 58 2.14 12.82 10.39
CA ARG A 58 1.95 12.05 11.63
C ARG A 58 3.24 11.86 12.43
N SER A 59 4.39 11.93 11.77
CA SER A 59 5.70 11.90 12.41
C SER A 59 6.31 13.31 12.60
N ALA A 60 5.57 14.38 12.31
CA ALA A 60 6.07 15.75 12.27
C ALA A 60 6.72 16.19 13.58
N THR A 61 6.16 15.84 14.73
CA THR A 61 6.74 16.16 16.05
C THR A 61 8.14 15.55 16.21
N SER A 62 8.30 14.27 15.89
CA SER A 62 9.61 13.59 15.95
C SER A 62 10.59 14.15 14.93
N ILE A 63 10.13 14.46 13.72
CA ILE A 63 10.91 15.07 12.65
C ILE A 63 11.45 16.44 13.09
N ALA A 64 10.60 17.30 13.60
CA ALA A 64 10.96 18.65 14.04
C ALA A 64 11.95 18.61 15.20
N ALA A 65 11.68 17.79 16.22
CA ALA A 65 12.53 17.66 17.40
C ALA A 65 13.92 17.10 17.04
N PHE A 66 13.98 16.05 16.21
CA PHE A 66 15.25 15.45 15.78
C PHE A 66 16.07 16.44 14.92
N SER A 67 15.44 17.12 13.97
CA SER A 67 16.14 18.06 13.10
C SER A 67 16.68 19.29 13.88
N ALA A 68 15.99 19.70 14.95
CA ALA A 68 16.46 20.76 15.83
C ALA A 68 17.63 20.33 16.71
N ALA A 69 17.58 19.11 17.27
CA ALA A 69 18.62 18.56 18.13
C ALA A 69 19.89 18.18 17.34
N PHE A 70 19.74 17.68 16.12
CA PHE A 70 20.83 17.14 15.31
C PHE A 70 20.74 17.65 13.86
N PRO A 71 20.95 18.96 13.60
CA PRO A 71 20.73 19.56 12.27
C PRO A 71 21.66 19.03 11.18
N ALA A 72 22.81 18.45 11.55
CA ALA A 72 23.74 17.80 10.63
C ALA A 72 23.46 16.31 10.38
N ARG A 73 22.55 15.68 11.13
CA ARG A 73 22.25 14.24 10.95
C ARG A 73 21.27 14.01 9.81
N PRO A 74 21.45 12.93 9.03
CA PRO A 74 20.50 12.56 7.98
C PRO A 74 19.09 12.32 8.52
N LEU A 75 18.11 12.97 7.88
CA LEU A 75 16.69 12.83 8.14
C LEU A 75 15.98 12.45 6.85
N ILE A 76 15.49 11.22 6.78
CA ILE A 76 14.80 10.65 5.62
C ILE A 76 13.31 10.62 5.92
N VAL A 77 12.48 11.31 5.13
CA VAL A 77 11.02 11.31 5.29
C VAL A 77 10.38 10.51 4.16
N VAL A 78 9.53 9.56 4.54
CA VAL A 78 8.83 8.65 3.62
C VAL A 78 7.39 9.06 3.49
N LEU A 79 6.97 9.40 2.26
CA LEU A 79 5.60 9.79 1.95
C LEU A 79 4.76 8.55 1.64
N THR A 80 3.81 8.26 2.52
CA THR A 80 3.15 6.94 2.58
C THR A 80 1.73 6.91 2.03
N GLY A 81 1.16 8.07 1.69
CA GLY A 81 -0.18 8.15 1.08
C GLY A 81 -0.92 9.44 1.38
N THR A 82 -1.69 9.50 2.46
CA THR A 82 -2.49 10.71 2.79
C THR A 82 -1.64 11.95 2.98
N ASP A 83 -0.41 11.80 3.46
CA ASP A 83 0.56 12.87 3.54
C ASP A 83 0.92 13.42 2.15
N LEU A 84 1.20 12.55 1.17
CA LEU A 84 1.59 12.94 -0.18
C LEU A 84 0.46 13.61 -0.97
N TYR A 85 -0.78 13.11 -0.84
CA TYR A 85 -1.89 13.56 -1.68
C TYR A 85 -2.80 14.62 -1.03
N ARG A 86 -2.71 14.80 0.28
CA ARG A 86 -3.57 15.71 1.04
C ARG A 86 -2.77 16.63 1.97
N ASP A 87 -2.00 16.03 2.89
CA ASP A 87 -1.49 16.79 4.03
C ASP A 87 -0.40 17.82 3.61
N ILE A 88 0.50 17.48 2.66
CA ILE A 88 1.53 18.42 2.18
C ILE A 88 0.96 19.64 1.46
N VAL A 89 -0.32 19.61 1.06
CA VAL A 89 -0.97 20.75 0.40
C VAL A 89 -1.37 21.82 1.42
N SER A 90 -1.89 21.42 2.58
CA SER A 90 -2.55 22.33 3.52
C SER A 90 -2.00 22.30 4.95
N ASP A 91 -1.24 21.27 5.34
CA ASP A 91 -0.74 21.12 6.71
C ASP A 91 0.69 21.62 6.84
N GLU A 92 0.89 22.68 7.65
CA GLU A 92 2.20 23.33 7.81
C GLU A 92 3.25 22.41 8.46
N SER A 93 2.84 21.49 9.34
CA SER A 93 3.76 20.53 9.95
C SER A 93 4.28 19.51 8.93
N ALA A 94 3.41 19.08 8.00
CA ALA A 94 3.81 18.23 6.88
C ALA A 94 4.77 18.94 5.93
N LYS A 95 4.47 20.21 5.57
CA LYS A 95 5.37 21.04 4.75
C LYS A 95 6.72 21.24 5.41
N TYR A 96 6.73 21.53 6.70
CA TYR A 96 7.96 21.67 7.48
C TYR A 96 8.79 20.37 7.47
N SER A 97 8.14 19.22 7.64
CA SER A 97 8.80 17.92 7.55
C SER A 97 9.52 17.70 6.22
N LEU A 98 8.89 18.11 5.10
CA LEU A 98 9.53 18.01 3.78
C LEU A 98 10.70 19.00 3.67
N LYS A 99 10.59 20.19 4.24
CA LYS A 99 11.64 21.22 4.20
C LYS A 99 12.91 20.75 4.91
N VAL A 100 12.79 20.23 6.14
CA VAL A 100 13.94 19.83 6.97
C VAL A 100 14.53 18.48 6.62
N ALA A 101 13.79 17.63 5.89
CA ALA A 101 14.30 16.35 5.43
C ALA A 101 15.53 16.51 4.51
N THR A 102 16.58 15.74 4.75
CA THR A 102 17.76 15.66 3.87
C THR A 102 17.44 14.85 2.62
N GLN A 103 16.61 13.82 2.75
CA GLN A 103 16.12 12.96 1.66
C GLN A 103 14.61 12.70 1.83
N LEU A 104 13.92 12.56 0.70
CA LEU A 104 12.52 12.15 0.64
C LEU A 104 12.41 10.82 -0.10
N ILE A 105 11.45 10.00 0.29
CA ILE A 105 11.11 8.76 -0.41
C ILE A 105 9.62 8.79 -0.75
N VAL A 106 9.32 8.49 -2.02
CA VAL A 106 7.96 8.15 -2.48
C VAL A 106 7.90 6.67 -2.86
N LEU A 107 6.74 6.03 -2.70
CA LEU A 107 6.61 4.58 -2.81
C LEU A 107 6.23 4.09 -4.23
N GLN A 108 6.12 5.03 -5.17
CA GLN A 108 5.89 4.75 -6.59
C GLN A 108 6.21 6.01 -7.44
N ALA A 109 6.44 5.80 -8.75
CA ALA A 109 6.97 6.84 -9.63
C ALA A 109 6.06 8.08 -9.80
N ALA A 110 4.74 7.90 -9.90
CA ALA A 110 3.80 9.02 -10.05
C ALA A 110 3.78 9.94 -8.82
N GLY A 111 4.23 9.44 -7.65
CA GLY A 111 4.36 10.24 -6.43
C GLY A 111 5.35 11.40 -6.55
N LEU A 112 6.36 11.30 -7.42
CA LEU A 112 7.29 12.40 -7.69
C LEU A 112 6.57 13.63 -8.27
N GLN A 113 5.55 13.42 -9.07
CA GLN A 113 4.81 14.50 -9.74
C GLN A 113 3.93 15.29 -8.77
N MET A 114 3.63 14.72 -7.61
CA MET A 114 2.87 15.37 -6.55
C MET A 114 3.73 16.37 -5.74
N LEU A 115 5.05 16.32 -5.90
CA LEU A 115 5.98 17.19 -5.19
C LEU A 115 6.39 18.39 -6.04
N ASP A 116 6.62 19.50 -5.38
CA ASP A 116 7.23 20.67 -5.99
C ASP A 116 8.57 20.31 -6.65
N LYS A 117 8.89 20.96 -7.75
CA LYS A 117 10.12 20.70 -8.51
C LYS A 117 11.38 20.78 -7.64
N SER A 118 11.43 21.72 -6.69
CA SER A 118 12.55 21.90 -5.76
C SER A 118 12.79 20.71 -4.83
N LEU A 119 11.75 19.93 -4.52
CA LEU A 119 11.84 18.78 -3.64
C LEU A 119 12.23 17.48 -4.38
N ARG A 120 12.00 17.44 -5.71
CA ARG A 120 12.26 16.23 -6.52
C ARG A 120 13.74 15.84 -6.54
N ASN A 121 14.65 16.80 -6.49
CA ASN A 121 16.10 16.54 -6.50
C ASN A 121 16.60 15.77 -5.27
N LYS A 122 15.89 15.86 -4.14
CA LYS A 122 16.17 15.10 -2.92
C LYS A 122 15.19 13.93 -2.69
N THR A 123 14.40 13.57 -3.71
CA THR A 123 13.40 12.50 -3.61
C THR A 123 13.83 11.27 -4.41
N GLN A 124 13.75 10.10 -3.77
CA GLN A 124 13.97 8.80 -4.39
C GLN A 124 12.65 8.03 -4.48
N VAL A 125 12.51 7.23 -5.54
CA VAL A 125 11.41 6.27 -5.65
C VAL A 125 11.89 4.93 -5.12
N ILE A 126 11.23 4.41 -4.10
CA ILE A 126 11.46 3.05 -3.60
C ILE A 126 10.12 2.30 -3.65
N TYR A 127 9.97 1.43 -4.63
CA TYR A 127 8.84 0.52 -4.64
C TYR A 127 8.94 -0.45 -3.47
N GLN A 128 7.83 -0.63 -2.78
CA GLN A 128 7.74 -1.61 -1.71
C GLN A 128 7.69 -3.02 -2.28
N SER A 129 8.00 -4.02 -1.49
CA SER A 129 7.98 -5.42 -1.88
C SER A 129 7.07 -6.26 -0.99
N ALA A 130 6.74 -7.44 -1.47
CA ALA A 130 6.17 -8.51 -0.67
C ALA A 130 6.93 -9.82 -0.95
N PRO A 131 7.06 -10.72 0.04
CA PRO A 131 7.61 -12.03 -0.21
C PRO A 131 6.81 -12.75 -1.30
N VAL A 132 7.51 -13.29 -2.30
CA VAL A 132 6.87 -14.05 -3.38
C VAL A 132 6.22 -15.30 -2.79
N LEU A 133 4.92 -15.46 -2.99
CA LEU A 133 4.21 -16.68 -2.64
C LEU A 133 4.20 -17.61 -3.85
N LYS A 134 4.47 -18.90 -3.61
CA LYS A 134 4.26 -19.89 -4.68
C LYS A 134 2.83 -19.78 -5.20
N PRO A 135 2.61 -19.68 -6.52
CA PRO A 135 1.27 -19.59 -7.08
C PRO A 135 0.37 -20.69 -6.56
N TYR A 136 -0.89 -20.39 -6.33
CA TYR A 136 -1.86 -21.40 -5.95
C TYR A 136 -2.14 -22.29 -7.17
N LYS A 137 -1.65 -23.53 -7.13
CA LYS A 137 -1.99 -24.54 -8.13
C LYS A 137 -3.42 -24.98 -7.88
N ARG A 138 -4.34 -24.54 -8.73
CA ARG A 138 -5.72 -25.04 -8.71
C ARG A 138 -5.69 -26.49 -9.17
N ASN A 139 -6.38 -27.36 -8.45
CA ASN A 139 -6.61 -28.71 -8.93
C ASN A 139 -7.64 -28.62 -10.07
N PRO A 140 -7.30 -29.05 -11.32
CA PRO A 140 -8.24 -29.03 -12.44
C PRO A 140 -9.52 -29.83 -12.15
N ASP A 141 -9.41 -30.91 -11.36
CA ASP A 141 -10.53 -31.78 -10.99
C ASP A 141 -11.43 -31.19 -9.89
N LYS A 142 -11.02 -30.07 -9.28
CA LYS A 142 -11.77 -29.32 -8.27
C LYS A 142 -11.96 -27.88 -8.73
N GLU A 143 -12.57 -27.70 -9.90
CA GLU A 143 -12.97 -26.35 -10.32
C GLU A 143 -13.83 -25.70 -9.24
N SER A 144 -13.37 -24.55 -8.75
CA SER A 144 -14.18 -23.75 -7.84
C SER A 144 -15.47 -23.38 -8.58
N ARG A 145 -16.60 -23.73 -8.02
CA ARG A 145 -17.91 -23.32 -8.55
C ARG A 145 -18.04 -21.80 -8.63
N TYR A 146 -17.16 -21.07 -7.90
CA TYR A 146 -17.23 -19.62 -7.75
C TYR A 146 -15.97 -18.94 -8.25
N PHE A 147 -16.16 -17.76 -8.82
CA PHE A 147 -15.14 -16.80 -9.14
C PHE A 147 -15.03 -15.82 -7.96
N ASP A 148 -13.96 -15.96 -7.16
CA ASP A 148 -13.75 -15.19 -5.95
C ASP A 148 -13.13 -13.83 -6.26
N VAL A 149 -13.84 -12.76 -5.92
CA VAL A 149 -13.40 -11.37 -5.98
C VAL A 149 -13.13 -10.90 -4.56
N ILE A 150 -11.92 -10.40 -4.28
CA ILE A 150 -11.53 -9.97 -2.94
C ILE A 150 -11.17 -8.50 -2.88
N MET A 151 -11.63 -7.80 -1.84
CA MET A 151 -11.11 -6.50 -1.42
C MET A 151 -10.48 -6.61 -0.03
N ILE A 152 -9.28 -6.04 0.13
CA ILE A 152 -8.53 -6.07 1.39
C ILE A 152 -8.18 -4.65 1.80
N GLY A 153 -8.62 -4.26 2.98
CA GLY A 153 -8.34 -2.97 3.59
C GLY A 153 -9.29 -2.64 4.72
N HIS A 154 -8.81 -1.94 5.73
CA HIS A 154 -9.70 -1.40 6.77
C HIS A 154 -10.70 -0.43 6.16
N MET A 155 -11.95 -0.51 6.59
CA MET A 155 -13.02 0.35 6.10
C MET A 155 -12.86 1.76 6.66
N ARG A 156 -12.50 2.68 5.80
CA ARG A 156 -12.40 4.12 6.01
C ARG A 156 -12.62 4.83 4.69
N ASP A 157 -12.97 6.12 4.74
CA ASP A 157 -13.35 6.89 3.53
C ASP A 157 -12.29 6.84 2.42
N GLU A 158 -11.00 6.91 2.75
CA GLU A 158 -9.94 6.87 1.74
C GLU A 158 -9.85 5.55 0.97
N LYS A 159 -10.38 4.45 1.51
CA LYS A 159 -10.42 3.13 0.85
C LYS A 159 -11.68 2.89 0.03
N ASP A 160 -12.67 3.76 0.17
CA ASP A 160 -13.97 3.73 -0.53
C ASP A 160 -14.61 2.32 -0.59
N PRO A 161 -14.83 1.67 0.56
CA PRO A 161 -15.46 0.35 0.58
C PRO A 161 -16.90 0.37 0.06
N VAL A 162 -17.55 1.54 0.08
CA VAL A 162 -18.93 1.73 -0.38
C VAL A 162 -19.04 1.42 -1.88
N THR A 163 -18.09 1.87 -2.69
CA THR A 163 -18.04 1.56 -4.13
C THR A 163 -17.99 0.05 -4.36
N PHE A 164 -17.18 -0.68 -3.61
CA PHE A 164 -17.10 -2.15 -3.73
C PHE A 164 -18.39 -2.86 -3.29
N MET A 165 -18.99 -2.42 -2.18
CA MET A 165 -20.24 -2.97 -1.67
C MET A 165 -21.43 -2.72 -2.63
N ARG A 166 -21.50 -1.52 -3.20
CA ARG A 166 -22.52 -1.19 -4.24
C ARG A 166 -22.30 -1.99 -5.51
N ALA A 167 -21.06 -2.14 -5.96
CA ALA A 167 -20.75 -2.97 -7.12
C ALA A 167 -21.17 -4.43 -6.87
N ALA A 168 -20.93 -4.98 -5.69
CA ALA A 168 -21.37 -6.32 -5.33
C ALA A 168 -22.89 -6.49 -5.51
N ALA A 169 -23.69 -5.51 -5.08
CA ALA A 169 -25.14 -5.55 -5.22
C ALA A 169 -25.64 -5.46 -6.68
N LEU A 170 -24.79 -5.02 -7.61
CA LEU A 170 -25.12 -4.90 -9.05
C LEU A 170 -24.74 -6.15 -9.87
N LEU A 171 -23.96 -7.08 -9.29
CA LEU A 171 -23.54 -8.29 -9.99
C LEU A 171 -24.74 -9.21 -10.28
N LYS A 172 -24.77 -9.73 -11.50
CA LYS A 172 -25.86 -10.58 -12.01
C LYS A 172 -25.53 -12.06 -11.93
N SER A 173 -24.23 -12.39 -12.07
CA SER A 173 -23.78 -13.78 -12.10
C SER A 173 -23.77 -14.41 -10.71
N SER A 174 -24.53 -15.47 -10.51
CA SER A 174 -24.53 -16.26 -9.27
C SER A 174 -23.23 -17.05 -9.03
N SER A 175 -22.36 -17.12 -10.03
CA SER A 175 -21.04 -17.75 -9.90
C SER A 175 -19.98 -16.84 -9.29
N ILE A 176 -20.27 -15.55 -9.04
CA ILE A 176 -19.33 -14.62 -8.42
C ILE A 176 -19.53 -14.63 -6.90
N ARG A 177 -18.42 -14.72 -6.17
CA ARG A 177 -18.41 -14.54 -4.72
C ARG A 177 -17.49 -13.36 -4.36
N VAL A 178 -18.01 -12.43 -3.58
CA VAL A 178 -17.36 -11.18 -3.22
C VAL A 178 -16.97 -11.20 -1.76
N VAL A 179 -15.70 -11.10 -1.46
CA VAL A 179 -15.15 -11.18 -0.10
C VAL A 179 -14.48 -9.86 0.27
N HIS A 180 -14.88 -9.27 1.39
CA HIS A 180 -14.30 -8.06 1.93
C HIS A 180 -13.58 -8.36 3.26
N ILE A 181 -12.29 -8.03 3.36
CA ILE A 181 -11.47 -8.21 4.56
C ILE A 181 -10.97 -6.85 5.05
N GLY A 182 -11.25 -6.55 6.30
CA GLY A 182 -10.78 -5.36 6.98
C GLY A 182 -11.68 -4.97 8.14
N HIS A 183 -11.09 -4.37 9.16
CA HIS A 183 -11.84 -3.82 10.30
C HIS A 183 -12.57 -2.54 9.89
N ALA A 184 -13.78 -2.34 10.38
CA ALA A 184 -14.50 -1.08 10.21
C ALA A 184 -13.95 -0.04 11.21
N LEU A 185 -13.09 0.86 10.69
CA LEU A 185 -12.59 1.99 11.48
C LEU A 185 -13.64 3.09 11.65
N GLU A 186 -14.61 3.14 10.75
CA GLU A 186 -15.78 3.99 10.79
C GLU A 186 -17.02 3.12 11.01
N PRO A 187 -17.72 3.25 12.14
CA PRO A 187 -18.87 2.40 12.49
C PRO A 187 -19.95 2.35 11.41
N ALA A 188 -20.25 3.49 10.78
CA ALA A 188 -21.24 3.58 9.71
C ALA A 188 -20.91 2.68 8.50
N LEU A 189 -19.62 2.52 8.15
CA LEU A 189 -19.18 1.63 7.08
C LEU A 189 -19.37 0.16 7.47
N GLY A 190 -19.17 -0.18 8.75
CA GLY A 190 -19.45 -1.51 9.28
C GLY A 190 -20.92 -1.88 9.21
N GLU A 191 -21.80 -0.95 9.59
CA GLU A 191 -23.26 -1.16 9.47
C GLU A 191 -23.69 -1.28 8.02
N PHE A 192 -23.12 -0.48 7.12
CA PHE A 192 -23.38 -0.60 5.70
C PHE A 192 -22.94 -1.97 5.13
N ALA A 193 -21.80 -2.50 5.58
CA ALA A 193 -21.33 -3.82 5.18
C ALA A 193 -22.24 -4.94 5.66
N LYS A 194 -22.72 -4.88 6.93
CA LYS A 194 -23.68 -5.85 7.46
C LYS A 194 -25.00 -5.83 6.67
N LYS A 195 -25.52 -4.63 6.38
CA LYS A 195 -26.72 -4.47 5.57
C LYS A 195 -26.54 -5.03 4.17
N THR A 196 -25.41 -4.74 3.52
CA THR A 196 -25.08 -5.28 2.21
C THR A 196 -25.04 -6.82 2.24
N GLN A 197 -24.42 -7.41 3.26
CA GLN A 197 -24.35 -8.88 3.41
C GLN A 197 -25.73 -9.52 3.58
N GLN A 198 -26.67 -8.85 4.25
CA GLN A 198 -28.05 -9.32 4.38
C GLN A 198 -28.82 -9.27 3.05
N GLN A 199 -28.55 -8.27 2.24
CA GLN A 199 -29.26 -8.02 0.97
C GLN A 199 -28.62 -8.70 -0.24
N CYS A 200 -27.33 -9.05 -0.16
CA CYS A 200 -26.54 -9.56 -1.25
C CYS A 200 -25.87 -10.90 -0.84
N PRO A 201 -26.47 -12.06 -1.16
CA PRO A 201 -26.01 -13.37 -0.67
C PRO A 201 -24.58 -13.76 -1.10
N HIS A 202 -24.07 -13.17 -2.18
CA HIS A 202 -22.71 -13.43 -2.66
C HIS A 202 -21.65 -12.46 -2.08
N TYR A 203 -22.05 -11.45 -1.31
CA TYR A 203 -21.14 -10.57 -0.59
C TYR A 203 -20.91 -11.08 0.85
N GLN A 204 -19.66 -11.16 1.24
CA GLN A 204 -19.27 -11.57 2.58
C GLN A 204 -18.22 -10.61 3.16
N TRP A 205 -18.52 -10.01 4.30
CA TRP A 205 -17.55 -9.26 5.09
C TRP A 205 -17.00 -10.11 6.24
N LEU A 206 -15.67 -10.28 6.28
CA LEU A 206 -14.99 -11.15 7.24
C LEU A 206 -14.41 -10.38 8.44
N GLY A 207 -14.57 -9.05 8.49
CA GLY A 207 -13.97 -8.25 9.56
C GLY A 207 -12.44 -8.25 9.53
N ASN A 208 -11.84 -8.17 10.69
CA ASN A 208 -10.39 -8.20 10.83
C ASN A 208 -9.87 -9.65 10.76
N VAL A 209 -9.01 -9.91 9.78
CA VAL A 209 -8.38 -11.22 9.58
C VAL A 209 -6.86 -11.04 9.66
N GLU A 210 -6.17 -11.97 10.29
CA GLU A 210 -4.71 -11.97 10.38
C GLU A 210 -4.06 -11.89 9.00
N HIS A 211 -2.93 -11.16 8.91
CA HIS A 211 -2.24 -10.90 7.65
C HIS A 211 -1.86 -12.19 6.89
N ALA A 212 -1.37 -13.21 7.58
CA ALA A 212 -1.03 -14.49 6.95
C ALA A 212 -2.26 -15.18 6.33
N ALA A 213 -3.38 -15.23 7.04
CA ALA A 213 -4.63 -15.80 6.57
C ALA A 213 -5.23 -14.98 5.42
N THR A 214 -5.14 -13.64 5.50
CA THR A 214 -5.55 -12.71 4.44
C THR A 214 -4.78 -12.98 3.15
N ARG A 215 -3.46 -13.13 3.21
CA ARG A 215 -2.62 -13.48 2.05
C ARG A 215 -2.96 -14.84 1.45
N GLN A 216 -3.30 -15.84 2.27
CA GLN A 216 -3.74 -17.14 1.76
C GLN A 216 -5.10 -17.06 1.05
N ARG A 217 -6.02 -16.21 1.52
CA ARG A 217 -7.29 -15.97 0.84
C ARG A 217 -7.08 -15.21 -0.48
N LEU A 218 -6.27 -14.14 -0.46
CA LEU A 218 -5.90 -13.40 -1.66
C LEU A 218 -5.35 -14.33 -2.74
N LYS A 219 -4.37 -15.16 -2.39
CA LYS A 219 -3.74 -16.12 -3.31
C LYS A 219 -4.72 -17.11 -3.95
N ARG A 220 -5.82 -17.42 -3.27
CA ARG A 220 -6.86 -18.34 -3.77
C ARG A 220 -7.93 -17.63 -4.58
N SER A 221 -8.03 -16.30 -4.48
CA SER A 221 -9.00 -15.51 -5.24
C SER A 221 -8.59 -15.40 -6.71
N GLN A 222 -9.56 -15.14 -7.58
CA GLN A 222 -9.33 -14.93 -9.00
C GLN A 222 -9.05 -13.46 -9.31
N LEU A 223 -9.59 -12.55 -8.52
CA LEU A 223 -9.52 -11.12 -8.79
C LEU A 223 -9.42 -10.35 -7.47
N MET A 224 -8.55 -9.35 -7.41
CA MET A 224 -8.53 -8.38 -6.32
C MET A 224 -9.09 -7.04 -6.80
N VAL A 225 -9.81 -6.36 -5.92
CA VAL A 225 -10.30 -4.99 -6.15
C VAL A 225 -9.66 -4.04 -5.15
N ILE A 226 -9.25 -2.87 -5.63
CA ILE A 226 -8.85 -1.72 -4.82
C ILE A 226 -9.62 -0.49 -5.30
N ALA A 227 -10.51 0.05 -4.45
CA ALA A 227 -11.39 1.15 -4.78
C ALA A 227 -10.93 2.50 -4.23
N SER A 228 -9.74 2.57 -3.65
CA SER A 228 -9.23 3.70 -2.88
C SER A 228 -9.28 5.03 -3.64
N LYS A 229 -9.57 6.11 -2.92
CA LYS A 229 -9.52 7.50 -3.42
C LYS A 229 -8.08 8.05 -3.45
N MET A 230 -7.18 7.49 -2.63
CA MET A 230 -5.76 7.87 -2.59
C MET A 230 -4.89 6.73 -2.04
N GLU A 231 -3.71 6.53 -2.63
CA GLU A 231 -2.71 5.52 -2.25
C GLU A 231 -1.29 6.04 -2.48
N GLY A 232 -0.40 5.86 -1.51
CA GLY A 232 1.01 6.15 -1.67
C GLY A 232 1.75 5.00 -2.36
N GLY A 233 1.69 3.81 -1.74
CA GLY A 233 2.17 2.54 -2.30
C GLY A 233 1.29 1.43 -1.72
N ALA A 234 0.37 0.94 -2.53
CA ALA A 234 -0.65 0.00 -2.10
C ALA A 234 -0.07 -1.41 -1.90
N ASN A 235 0.32 -1.76 -0.67
CA ASN A 235 0.85 -3.11 -0.36
C ASN A 235 -0.04 -4.24 -0.88
N VAL A 236 -1.37 -4.06 -0.87
CA VAL A 236 -2.31 -5.07 -1.37
C VAL A 236 -2.19 -5.32 -2.87
N ILE A 237 -1.83 -4.30 -3.67
CA ILE A 237 -1.51 -4.47 -5.11
C ILE A 237 -0.25 -5.33 -5.25
N ILE A 238 0.78 -5.03 -4.45
CA ILE A 238 2.03 -5.79 -4.47
C ILE A 238 1.78 -7.25 -4.09
N GLU A 239 1.01 -7.48 -3.04
CA GLU A 239 0.65 -8.83 -2.58
C GLU A 239 -0.17 -9.61 -3.63
N ALA A 240 -1.09 -8.93 -4.33
CA ALA A 240 -1.87 -9.52 -5.40
C ALA A 240 -0.98 -9.93 -6.59
N ILE A 241 -0.15 -9.02 -7.08
CA ILE A 241 0.77 -9.26 -8.19
C ILE A 241 1.76 -10.39 -7.84
N SER A 242 2.37 -10.34 -6.64
CA SER A 242 3.31 -11.37 -6.17
C SER A 242 2.65 -12.73 -5.94
N SER A 243 1.32 -12.78 -5.89
CA SER A 243 0.53 -14.02 -5.78
C SER A 243 -0.08 -14.47 -7.11
N GLY A 244 0.17 -13.73 -8.21
CA GLY A 244 -0.40 -14.00 -9.53
C GLY A 244 -1.88 -13.67 -9.66
N VAL A 245 -2.42 -12.82 -8.79
CA VAL A 245 -3.83 -12.40 -8.80
C VAL A 245 -3.95 -11.05 -9.49
N PRO A 246 -4.72 -10.94 -10.60
CA PRO A 246 -4.94 -9.66 -11.28
C PRO A 246 -5.80 -8.73 -10.44
N VAL A 247 -5.73 -7.43 -10.75
CA VAL A 247 -6.32 -6.35 -9.96
C VAL A 247 -7.31 -5.55 -10.81
N LEU A 248 -8.45 -5.15 -10.26
CA LEU A 248 -9.21 -3.98 -10.73
C LEU A 248 -8.95 -2.83 -9.76
N ALA A 249 -8.64 -1.66 -10.28
CA ALA A 249 -8.18 -0.54 -9.46
C ALA A 249 -8.93 0.75 -9.82
N SER A 250 -9.26 1.54 -8.81
CA SER A 250 -9.68 2.93 -9.03
C SER A 250 -8.60 3.71 -9.77
N ASP A 251 -9.02 4.56 -10.71
CA ASP A 251 -8.13 5.34 -11.56
C ASP A 251 -7.59 6.56 -10.82
N ILE A 252 -6.56 6.33 -10.01
CA ILE A 252 -5.84 7.33 -9.25
C ILE A 252 -4.33 7.26 -9.51
N SER A 253 -3.63 8.37 -9.33
CA SER A 253 -2.19 8.47 -9.51
C SER A 253 -1.40 7.38 -8.78
N GLY A 254 -1.74 7.07 -7.52
CA GLY A 254 -1.10 6.01 -6.74
C GLY A 254 -1.22 4.62 -7.38
N ASN A 255 -2.39 4.26 -7.87
CA ASN A 255 -2.62 2.98 -8.54
C ASN A 255 -1.96 2.94 -9.92
N ARG A 256 -1.97 4.06 -10.68
CA ARG A 256 -1.25 4.18 -11.96
C ARG A 256 0.26 3.99 -11.77
N GLY A 257 0.85 4.56 -10.74
CA GLY A 257 2.26 4.37 -10.41
C GLY A 257 2.62 2.90 -10.14
N MET A 258 1.68 2.12 -9.61
CA MET A 258 1.87 0.70 -9.32
C MET A 258 1.61 -0.20 -10.55
N LEU A 259 0.50 0.01 -11.25
CA LEU A 259 -0.01 -0.86 -12.32
C LEU A 259 0.39 -0.40 -13.73
N GLY A 260 0.83 0.86 -13.88
CA GLY A 260 1.20 1.47 -15.17
C GLY A 260 0.04 2.24 -15.80
N GLU A 261 0.37 3.23 -16.63
CA GLU A 261 -0.61 4.17 -17.22
C GLU A 261 -1.68 3.48 -18.09
N ASN A 262 -1.31 2.46 -18.86
CA ASN A 262 -2.18 1.80 -19.84
C ASN A 262 -2.78 0.48 -19.31
N TYR A 263 -2.98 0.39 -18.00
CA TYR A 263 -3.57 -0.80 -17.38
C TYR A 263 -5.06 -0.93 -17.71
N ALA A 264 -5.48 -2.11 -18.15
CA ALA A 264 -6.85 -2.34 -18.64
C ALA A 264 -7.92 -2.47 -17.55
N GLY A 265 -7.50 -2.60 -16.28
CA GLY A 265 -8.37 -2.84 -15.13
C GLY A 265 -8.74 -1.59 -14.33
N TYR A 266 -8.59 -0.38 -14.89
CA TYR A 266 -8.99 0.85 -14.22
C TYR A 266 -10.49 1.13 -14.34
N PHE A 267 -11.04 1.67 -13.25
CA PHE A 267 -12.39 2.24 -13.20
C PHE A 267 -12.38 3.62 -12.51
N PRO A 268 -13.30 4.53 -12.86
CA PRO A 268 -13.39 5.85 -12.21
C PRO A 268 -13.64 5.72 -10.70
N VAL A 269 -13.03 6.61 -9.89
CA VAL A 269 -13.26 6.67 -8.44
C VAL A 269 -14.74 6.80 -8.14
N GLY A 270 -15.29 5.96 -7.26
CA GLY A 270 -16.69 6.00 -6.86
C GLY A 270 -17.67 5.32 -7.83
N ASP A 271 -17.20 4.88 -9.00
CA ASP A 271 -18.05 4.27 -10.03
C ASP A 271 -18.29 2.78 -9.79
N SER A 272 -19.30 2.48 -8.99
CA SER A 272 -19.70 1.12 -8.67
C SER A 272 -20.30 0.36 -9.88
N ILE A 273 -20.89 1.08 -10.83
CA ILE A 273 -21.46 0.48 -12.04
C ILE A 273 -20.32 -0.02 -12.92
N LYS A 274 -19.34 0.84 -13.19
CA LYS A 274 -18.16 0.45 -13.98
C LYS A 274 -17.36 -0.67 -13.33
N LEU A 275 -17.22 -0.66 -12.01
CA LEU A 275 -16.58 -1.75 -11.28
C LEU A 275 -17.33 -3.07 -11.45
N ALA A 276 -18.66 -3.07 -11.33
CA ALA A 276 -19.48 -4.27 -11.55
C ALA A 276 -19.33 -4.81 -12.97
N GLU A 277 -19.39 -3.93 -13.99
CA GLU A 277 -19.16 -4.30 -15.39
C GLU A 277 -17.79 -4.97 -15.60
N LEU A 278 -16.72 -4.42 -15.00
CA LEU A 278 -15.38 -4.99 -15.15
C LEU A 278 -15.23 -6.33 -14.41
N ILE A 279 -15.90 -6.51 -13.28
CA ILE A 279 -15.94 -7.81 -12.58
C ILE A 279 -16.66 -8.85 -13.46
N GLU A 280 -17.83 -8.55 -13.97
CA GLU A 280 -18.59 -9.44 -14.87
C GLU A 280 -17.79 -9.76 -16.15
N ARG A 281 -17.11 -8.75 -16.72
CA ARG A 281 -16.23 -8.93 -17.85
C ARG A 281 -15.05 -9.84 -17.55
N ALA A 282 -14.45 -9.73 -16.37
CA ALA A 282 -13.34 -10.61 -15.98
C ALA A 282 -13.77 -12.09 -15.87
N VAL A 283 -15.04 -12.34 -15.59
CA VAL A 283 -15.62 -13.70 -15.57
C VAL A 283 -15.93 -14.21 -16.97
N SER A 284 -16.55 -13.38 -17.81
CA SER A 284 -17.10 -13.79 -19.11
C SER A 284 -16.10 -13.69 -20.28
N ASP A 285 -15.15 -12.72 -20.22
CA ASP A 285 -14.16 -12.44 -21.27
C ASP A 285 -12.77 -12.97 -20.86
N LYS A 286 -12.45 -14.19 -21.28
CA LYS A 286 -11.14 -14.82 -21.00
C LYS A 286 -9.95 -14.03 -21.58
N ALA A 287 -10.14 -13.27 -22.66
CA ALA A 287 -9.07 -12.46 -23.26
C ALA A 287 -8.78 -11.23 -22.37
N PHE A 288 -9.82 -10.57 -21.91
CA PHE A 288 -9.70 -9.47 -20.94
C PHE A 288 -9.02 -9.93 -19.64
N TYR A 289 -9.47 -11.05 -19.07
CA TYR A 289 -8.88 -11.59 -17.85
C TYR A 289 -7.39 -11.91 -18.01
N ARG A 290 -7.00 -12.57 -19.12
CA ARG A 290 -5.58 -12.84 -19.43
C ARG A 290 -4.78 -11.56 -19.60
N ARG A 291 -5.35 -10.51 -20.22
CA ARG A 291 -4.70 -9.22 -20.36
C ARG A 291 -4.39 -8.59 -18.99
N LEU A 292 -5.34 -8.64 -18.05
CA LEU A 292 -5.10 -8.18 -16.67
C LEU A 292 -3.96 -8.94 -16.02
N GLN A 293 -3.94 -10.28 -16.14
CA GLN A 293 -2.87 -11.12 -15.60
C GLN A 293 -1.51 -10.77 -16.18
N GLN A 294 -1.41 -10.61 -17.50
CA GLN A 294 -0.15 -10.27 -18.18
C GLN A 294 0.37 -8.89 -17.77
N GLN A 295 -0.51 -7.89 -17.69
CA GLN A 295 -0.13 -6.55 -17.28
C GLN A 295 0.31 -6.50 -15.81
N CYS A 296 -0.35 -7.22 -14.92
CA CYS A 296 0.10 -7.37 -13.53
C CYS A 296 1.46 -8.09 -13.45
N ALA A 297 1.62 -9.20 -14.17
CA ALA A 297 2.88 -9.95 -14.18
C ALA A 297 4.07 -9.12 -14.70
N ALA A 298 3.86 -8.25 -15.70
CA ALA A 298 4.88 -7.33 -16.21
C ALA A 298 5.38 -6.30 -15.17
N ARG A 299 4.63 -6.11 -14.07
CA ARG A 299 5.01 -5.21 -12.96
C ARG A 299 5.71 -5.95 -11.81
N ALA A 300 5.69 -7.27 -11.80
CA ALA A 300 6.14 -8.08 -10.64
C ALA A 300 7.61 -7.82 -10.26
N GLU A 301 8.48 -7.59 -11.22
CA GLU A 301 9.90 -7.31 -10.97
C GLU A 301 10.12 -6.05 -10.13
N LEU A 302 9.26 -5.03 -10.23
CA LEU A 302 9.38 -3.80 -9.44
C LEU A 302 9.22 -4.05 -7.93
N PHE A 303 8.58 -5.15 -7.56
CA PHE A 303 8.19 -5.47 -6.19
C PHE A 303 9.02 -6.59 -5.56
N LEU A 304 10.22 -6.82 -6.10
CA LEU A 304 11.15 -7.81 -5.55
C LEU A 304 11.81 -7.28 -4.27
N PRO A 305 11.89 -8.09 -3.19
CA PRO A 305 12.51 -7.69 -1.93
C PRO A 305 13.95 -7.21 -2.07
N GLU A 306 14.71 -7.84 -2.98
CA GLU A 306 16.11 -7.52 -3.24
C GLU A 306 16.27 -6.11 -3.82
N LEU A 307 15.33 -5.67 -4.67
CA LEU A 307 15.35 -4.33 -5.25
C LEU A 307 14.98 -3.27 -4.23
N GLU A 308 13.95 -3.52 -3.41
CA GLU A 308 13.58 -2.61 -2.31
C GLU A 308 14.74 -2.47 -1.31
N GLN A 309 15.33 -3.60 -0.88
CA GLN A 309 16.46 -3.61 0.04
C GLN A 309 17.66 -2.83 -0.52
N LYS A 310 18.06 -3.11 -1.76
CA LYS A 310 19.17 -2.42 -2.43
C LYS A 310 18.94 -0.92 -2.52
N ALA A 311 17.75 -0.50 -2.92
CA ALA A 311 17.40 0.91 -3.02
C ALA A 311 17.43 1.61 -1.65
N LEU A 312 16.89 0.97 -0.61
CA LEU A 312 16.88 1.50 0.74
C LEU A 312 18.32 1.63 1.31
N LEU A 313 19.13 0.60 1.18
CA LEU A 313 20.54 0.61 1.62
C LEU A 313 21.33 1.72 0.92
N ASN A 314 21.12 1.91 -0.38
CA ASN A 314 21.77 2.97 -1.15
C ASN A 314 21.38 4.38 -0.65
N VAL A 315 20.08 4.62 -0.38
CA VAL A 315 19.61 5.91 0.16
C VAL A 315 20.25 6.19 1.52
N VAL A 316 20.28 5.20 2.42
CA VAL A 316 20.84 5.36 3.76
C VAL A 316 22.36 5.61 3.69
N ALA A 317 23.10 4.79 2.93
CA ALA A 317 24.54 4.93 2.78
C ALA A 317 24.93 6.29 2.19
N THR A 318 24.24 6.72 1.13
CA THR A 318 24.48 8.04 0.49
C THR A 318 24.14 9.20 1.44
N SER A 319 23.14 9.04 2.30
CA SER A 319 22.79 10.07 3.29
C SER A 319 23.85 10.23 4.39
N ILE A 320 24.47 9.13 4.82
CA ILE A 320 25.56 9.17 5.81
C ILE A 320 26.85 9.75 5.23
N THR A 321 27.18 9.45 3.98
CA THR A 321 28.44 9.89 3.36
C THR A 321 28.44 11.34 2.88
N LYS A 322 27.29 11.97 2.72
CA LYS A 322 27.17 13.39 2.29
C LYS A 322 27.25 14.39 3.45
N ASN A 323 27.26 13.91 4.67
CA ASN A 323 27.45 14.68 5.89
C ASN A 323 28.83 14.41 6.52
#